data_134d680c2ba1684d382a0692898fec19
#
_entry.id   134d680c2ba1684d382a0692898fec19
#
_cell.length_a   1.000
_cell.length_b   1.000
_cell.length_c   1.000
_cell.angle_alpha   90.00
_cell.angle_beta   90.00
_cell.angle_gamma   90.00
#
_symmetry.space_group_name_H-M   'P 1'
#
loop_
_entity.id
_entity.type
_entity.pdbx_description
1 polymer ?
#
loop_
_entity_poly.entity_id
_entity_poly.type
_entity_poly.pdbx_seq_one_letter_code
_entity_poly.pdbx_strand_id
1 'polypeptide(L)'
;SVVTSWGNKRGMAHLMTADTIGSIEHILTEPDHGEFYLPIYRLAFSVYSNHLASQQVDKCVAASKRVVVDSCSFRSPTIVLIIGESYSKAHCQLYGYPQKDTPRQRRLERGGWLTKFNDVVSCWNLTSFVFKNVLSMHVVGEKGEWCDYPLFPELFRKAGYQVTFLTNQFLLAAGQAVYDFSGGFFLNDPVLSKAQFDLRNTSLHRFDEGLLSDYDNFLNEGKINLKGNNLIIFHLIGQHVSYNTRYPKDRAKWHADDYKELRPDIAGDHYRRRMIAAYDNACLYNDSIVTQIVKRFEDKDAIVVYMPDHGEEIFEPGRDIICRNHSAAVDWPLAHYEFEVPFWIWCSRKYAHREPEVFKAIKDAKNRRFMTDALPHMMVWLAGISSKDYNDKYNLLSPNYDESRPRVLKNSVDYDKLRDAARQDEKAQGKK
;
A
#
# COMPACT_ATOMS: atom_id res chain seq x y z
N SER A 1 10.49 18.58 -39.90
CA SER A 1 9.36 18.79 -39.06
C SER A 1 8.12 17.93 -39.29
N VAL A 2 7.72 17.52 -40.50
CA VAL A 2 6.59 16.58 -40.69
C VAL A 2 6.99 15.16 -40.28
N VAL A 3 8.23 14.78 -40.47
CA VAL A 3 8.79 13.47 -40.10
C VAL A 3 8.87 13.33 -38.56
N THR A 4 9.29 14.38 -37.84
CA THR A 4 9.32 14.38 -36.37
C THR A 4 7.92 14.37 -35.74
N SER A 5 6.90 14.88 -36.45
CA SER A 5 5.53 14.83 -35.96
C SER A 5 4.83 13.49 -36.18
N TRP A 6 5.34 12.62 -37.04
CA TRP A 6 4.72 11.34 -37.35
C TRP A 6 4.83 10.34 -36.19
N GLY A 7 6.00 10.24 -35.57
CA GLY A 7 6.21 9.42 -34.39
C GLY A 7 5.25 9.84 -33.23
N ASN A 8 5.12 11.14 -33.00
CA ASN A 8 4.21 11.67 -31.99
C ASN A 8 2.73 11.40 -32.29
N LYS A 9 2.31 11.48 -33.56
CA LYS A 9 0.93 11.11 -33.96
C LYS A 9 0.66 9.64 -33.75
N ARG A 10 1.63 8.77 -34.04
CA ARG A 10 1.52 7.33 -33.81
C ARG A 10 1.46 7.01 -32.31
N GLY A 11 2.34 7.62 -31.50
CA GLY A 11 2.32 7.49 -30.04
C GLY A 11 1.00 7.97 -29.44
N MET A 12 0.45 9.09 -29.91
CA MET A 12 -0.86 9.58 -29.49
C MET A 12 -2.00 8.62 -29.88
N ALA A 13 -1.99 8.12 -31.13
CA ALA A 13 -2.98 7.15 -31.57
C ALA A 13 -2.91 5.87 -30.72
N HIS A 14 -1.70 5.40 -30.40
CA HIS A 14 -1.49 4.25 -29.53
C HIS A 14 -2.01 4.52 -28.11
N LEU A 15 -1.73 5.69 -27.53
CA LEU A 15 -2.27 6.08 -26.22
C LEU A 15 -3.80 6.11 -26.20
N MET A 16 -4.44 6.58 -27.28
CA MET A 16 -5.90 6.64 -27.40
C MET A 16 -6.56 5.25 -27.54
N THR A 17 -5.78 4.19 -27.77
CA THR A 17 -6.27 2.81 -27.75
C THR A 17 -6.29 2.18 -26.35
N ALA A 18 -5.76 2.88 -25.36
CA ALA A 18 -5.73 2.38 -24.00
C ALA A 18 -7.14 2.36 -23.38
N ASP A 19 -7.55 1.22 -22.86
CA ASP A 19 -8.89 1.04 -22.26
C ASP A 19 -8.91 1.40 -20.77
N THR A 20 -7.75 1.41 -20.12
CA THR A 20 -7.63 1.65 -18.68
C THR A 20 -6.50 2.63 -18.36
N ILE A 21 -6.55 3.24 -17.17
CA ILE A 21 -5.46 4.11 -16.69
C ILE A 21 -4.15 3.32 -16.53
N GLY A 22 -4.22 2.04 -16.13
CA GLY A 22 -3.06 1.16 -16.08
C GLY A 22 -2.42 0.94 -17.45
N SER A 23 -3.23 0.74 -18.50
CA SER A 23 -2.74 0.65 -19.88
C SER A 23 -2.09 1.95 -20.36
N ILE A 24 -2.63 3.11 -19.97
CA ILE A 24 -2.00 4.41 -20.25
C ILE A 24 -0.61 4.48 -19.61
N GLU A 25 -0.47 4.10 -18.33
CA GLU A 25 0.82 4.10 -17.66
C GLU A 25 1.82 3.21 -18.37
N HIS A 26 1.44 2.00 -18.78
CA HIS A 26 2.30 1.11 -19.54
C HIS A 26 2.77 1.72 -20.85
N ILE A 27 1.85 2.30 -21.64
CA ILE A 27 2.17 2.96 -22.92
C ILE A 27 3.12 4.14 -22.72
N LEU A 28 2.91 4.95 -21.68
CA LEU A 28 3.76 6.11 -21.37
C LEU A 28 5.18 5.74 -20.95
N THR A 29 5.40 4.51 -20.48
CA THR A 29 6.71 4.02 -20.05
C THR A 29 7.39 3.16 -21.10
N GLU A 30 6.77 2.93 -22.26
CA GLU A 30 7.39 2.27 -23.41
C GLU A 30 8.47 3.16 -24.05
N PRO A 31 9.59 2.57 -24.58
CA PRO A 31 10.68 3.34 -25.19
C PRO A 31 10.26 4.22 -26.37
N ASP A 32 9.23 3.80 -27.10
CA ASP A 32 8.75 4.47 -28.33
C ASP A 32 7.51 5.36 -28.10
N HIS A 33 7.21 5.71 -26.84
CA HIS A 33 6.12 6.66 -26.57
C HIS A 33 6.42 8.03 -27.21
N GLY A 34 5.40 8.74 -27.64
CA GLY A 34 5.55 10.06 -28.25
C GLY A 34 6.05 11.14 -27.27
N GLU A 35 6.63 12.21 -27.79
CA GLU A 35 7.09 13.36 -27.00
C GLU A 35 5.89 14.14 -26.43
N PHE A 36 5.62 13.96 -25.13
CA PHE A 36 4.50 14.62 -24.42
C PHE A 36 4.78 16.08 -24.05
N TYR A 37 5.86 16.67 -24.50
CA TYR A 37 6.21 18.06 -24.21
C TYR A 37 5.39 19.09 -24.99
N LEU A 38 4.74 18.65 -26.06
CA LEU A 38 3.90 19.55 -26.86
C LEU A 38 2.56 19.81 -26.17
N PRO A 39 2.10 21.06 -26.03
CA PRO A 39 0.87 21.40 -25.32
C PRO A 39 -0.38 20.66 -25.78
N ILE A 40 -0.48 20.39 -27.10
CA ILE A 40 -1.61 19.66 -27.69
C ILE A 40 -1.66 18.21 -27.20
N TYR A 41 -0.51 17.53 -27.09
CA TYR A 41 -0.44 16.16 -26.60
C TYR A 41 -0.78 16.09 -25.11
N ARG A 42 -0.30 17.05 -24.31
CA ARG A 42 -0.64 17.15 -22.90
C ARG A 42 -2.15 17.36 -22.70
N LEU A 43 -2.74 18.25 -23.52
CA LEU A 43 -4.18 18.49 -23.46
C LEU A 43 -4.98 17.23 -23.83
N ALA A 44 -4.65 16.59 -24.96
CA ALA A 44 -5.33 15.36 -25.41
C ALA A 44 -5.18 14.24 -24.36
N PHE A 45 -3.97 14.05 -23.81
CA PHE A 45 -3.71 13.11 -22.72
C PHE A 45 -4.56 13.44 -21.49
N SER A 46 -4.56 14.69 -21.03
CA SER A 46 -5.33 15.09 -19.86
C SER A 46 -6.82 14.88 -20.04
N VAL A 47 -7.37 15.25 -21.20
CA VAL A 47 -8.80 15.06 -21.50
C VAL A 47 -9.17 13.58 -21.51
N TYR A 48 -8.36 12.76 -22.18
CA TYR A 48 -8.62 11.32 -22.30
C TYR A 48 -8.48 10.60 -20.97
N SER A 49 -7.43 10.87 -20.21
CA SER A 49 -7.21 10.27 -18.91
C SER A 49 -8.28 10.69 -17.89
N ASN A 50 -8.72 11.96 -17.94
CA ASN A 50 -9.85 12.42 -17.13
C ASN A 50 -11.15 11.72 -17.49
N HIS A 51 -11.38 11.48 -18.77
CA HIS A 51 -12.54 10.71 -19.21
C HIS A 51 -12.54 9.28 -18.66
N LEU A 52 -11.41 8.58 -18.75
CA LEU A 52 -11.25 7.23 -18.17
C LEU A 52 -11.41 7.23 -16.64
N ALA A 53 -10.83 8.22 -15.96
CA ALA A 53 -10.97 8.37 -14.50
C ALA A 53 -12.44 8.59 -14.11
N SER A 54 -13.16 9.43 -14.85
CA SER A 54 -14.60 9.65 -14.63
C SER A 54 -15.39 8.36 -14.83
N GLN A 55 -15.11 7.59 -15.88
CA GLN A 55 -15.76 6.30 -16.10
C GLN A 55 -15.49 5.32 -14.95
N GLN A 56 -14.29 5.29 -14.39
CA GLN A 56 -13.97 4.46 -13.22
C GLN A 56 -14.77 4.89 -12.00
N VAL A 57 -14.92 6.19 -11.75
CA VAL A 57 -15.75 6.70 -10.65
C VAL A 57 -17.21 6.27 -10.84
N ASP A 58 -17.77 6.41 -12.07
CA ASP A 58 -19.14 6.00 -12.36
C ASP A 58 -19.36 4.51 -12.12
N LYS A 59 -18.41 3.66 -12.51
CA LYS A 59 -18.43 2.21 -12.23
C LYS A 59 -18.40 1.94 -10.73
N CYS A 60 -17.50 2.60 -9.97
CA CYS A 60 -17.42 2.48 -8.51
C CYS A 60 -18.75 2.88 -7.85
N VAL A 61 -19.36 3.99 -8.27
CA VAL A 61 -20.66 4.44 -7.75
C VAL A 61 -21.76 3.40 -8.06
N ALA A 62 -21.75 2.82 -9.26
CA ALA A 62 -22.66 1.76 -9.61
C ALA A 62 -22.42 0.48 -8.78
N ALA A 63 -21.17 0.12 -8.53
CA ALA A 63 -20.82 -1.01 -7.66
C ALA A 63 -21.25 -0.77 -6.21
N SER A 64 -21.03 0.44 -5.68
CA SER A 64 -21.45 0.86 -4.33
C SER A 64 -22.96 0.66 -4.10
N LYS A 65 -23.77 0.96 -5.09
CA LYS A 65 -25.23 0.76 -5.02
C LYS A 65 -25.65 -0.72 -4.95
N ARG A 66 -24.77 -1.64 -5.36
CA ARG A 66 -25.03 -3.09 -5.37
C ARG A 66 -24.46 -3.83 -4.16
N VAL A 67 -23.85 -3.10 -3.22
CA VAL A 67 -23.29 -3.69 -1.99
C VAL A 67 -24.41 -4.35 -1.18
N VAL A 68 -24.23 -5.64 -0.89
CA VAL A 68 -25.12 -6.42 -0.03
C VAL A 68 -24.28 -7.09 1.05
N VAL A 69 -24.71 -6.94 2.28
CA VAL A 69 -24.20 -7.66 3.45
C VAL A 69 -25.32 -8.52 3.97
N ASP A 70 -25.11 -9.84 3.97
CA ASP A 70 -26.14 -10.80 4.42
C ASP A 70 -26.23 -10.85 5.94
N SER A 71 -25.07 -10.83 6.60
CA SER A 71 -24.94 -10.82 8.07
C SER A 71 -23.55 -10.34 8.49
N CYS A 72 -23.42 -10.02 9.77
CA CYS A 72 -22.11 -9.73 10.39
C CYS A 72 -22.07 -10.26 11.82
N SER A 73 -21.03 -11.02 12.14
CA SER A 73 -20.80 -11.53 13.50
C SER A 73 -20.02 -10.55 14.38
N PHE A 74 -19.47 -9.48 13.83
CA PHE A 74 -18.59 -8.54 14.51
C PHE A 74 -17.45 -9.24 15.24
N ARG A 75 -16.86 -10.25 14.58
CA ARG A 75 -15.77 -11.07 15.13
C ARG A 75 -14.65 -10.23 15.72
N SER A 76 -14.31 -9.14 15.06
CA SER A 76 -13.30 -8.18 15.54
C SER A 76 -13.97 -6.83 15.76
N PRO A 77 -14.26 -6.43 17.01
CA PRO A 77 -14.97 -5.18 17.28
C PRO A 77 -14.14 -3.94 16.89
N THR A 78 -12.81 -4.00 17.03
CA THR A 78 -11.92 -2.93 16.56
C THR A 78 -10.87 -3.50 15.65
N ILE A 79 -10.93 -3.08 14.40
CA ILE A 79 -9.93 -3.41 13.36
C ILE A 79 -9.23 -2.11 12.97
N VAL A 80 -7.90 -2.13 13.03
CA VAL A 80 -7.05 -1.02 12.62
C VAL A 80 -6.24 -1.47 11.41
N LEU A 81 -6.31 -0.71 10.31
CA LEU A 81 -5.47 -0.89 9.14
C LEU A 81 -4.50 0.29 9.05
N ILE A 82 -3.21 0.00 9.07
CA ILE A 82 -2.16 0.99 8.85
C ILE A 82 -1.61 0.76 7.46
N ILE A 83 -1.80 1.73 6.57
CA ILE A 83 -1.21 1.75 5.24
C ILE A 83 -0.02 2.69 5.28
N GLY A 84 1.19 2.13 5.25
CA GLY A 84 2.44 2.87 5.13
C GLY A 84 2.71 3.28 3.69
N GLU A 85 3.84 3.91 3.46
CA GLU A 85 4.24 4.47 2.17
C GLU A 85 5.71 4.16 1.89
N SER A 86 6.01 3.68 0.65
CA SER A 86 7.39 3.57 0.13
C SER A 86 8.34 2.76 1.05
N TYR A 87 7.93 1.61 1.57
CA TYR A 87 8.75 0.84 2.50
C TYR A 87 9.21 -0.50 1.93
N SER A 88 10.48 -0.56 1.52
CA SER A 88 11.12 -1.79 1.08
C SER A 88 11.36 -2.77 2.24
N LYS A 89 11.00 -4.02 2.04
CA LYS A 89 11.33 -5.11 2.97
C LYS A 89 12.84 -5.27 3.17
N ALA A 90 13.64 -4.99 2.12
CA ALA A 90 15.10 -5.04 2.17
C ALA A 90 15.72 -4.01 3.13
N HIS A 91 15.01 -2.91 3.43
CA HIS A 91 15.41 -1.89 4.39
C HIS A 91 14.61 -1.98 5.71
N CYS A 92 14.23 -3.17 6.13
CA CYS A 92 13.47 -3.37 7.36
C CYS A 92 14.19 -4.32 8.32
N GLN A 93 14.62 -3.84 9.48
CA GLN A 93 15.31 -4.66 10.50
C GLN A 93 14.45 -5.85 10.95
N LEU A 94 13.13 -5.70 10.99
CA LEU A 94 12.21 -6.79 11.32
C LEU A 94 12.39 -8.00 10.38
N TYR A 95 12.86 -7.76 9.16
CA TYR A 95 13.12 -8.76 8.12
C TYR A 95 14.61 -9.03 7.87
N GLY A 96 15.49 -8.53 8.74
CA GLY A 96 16.92 -8.87 8.70
C GLY A 96 17.83 -7.78 8.17
N TYR A 97 17.33 -6.59 7.84
CA TYR A 97 18.19 -5.45 7.51
C TYR A 97 19.12 -5.12 8.67
N PRO A 98 20.42 -4.90 8.44
CA PRO A 98 21.38 -4.75 9.52
C PRO A 98 21.21 -3.45 10.33
N GLN A 99 20.69 -2.38 9.73
CA GLN A 99 20.43 -1.14 10.46
C GLN A 99 19.23 -1.30 11.41
N LYS A 100 19.35 -0.73 12.61
CA LYS A 100 18.35 -0.92 13.69
C LYS A 100 17.19 0.06 13.57
N ASP A 101 16.44 -0.01 12.47
CA ASP A 101 15.38 0.92 12.10
C ASP A 101 13.98 0.52 12.58
N THR A 102 13.75 -0.74 13.01
CA THR A 102 12.47 -1.20 13.58
C THR A 102 12.59 -1.85 14.96
N PRO A 103 13.30 -1.23 15.94
CA PRO A 103 13.54 -1.85 17.24
C PRO A 103 12.26 -2.07 18.06
N ARG A 104 11.25 -1.22 17.89
CA ARG A 104 9.99 -1.31 18.64
C ARG A 104 9.10 -2.43 18.08
N GLN A 105 8.96 -2.52 16.75
CA GLN A 105 8.25 -3.62 16.09
C GLN A 105 8.89 -4.97 16.43
N ARG A 106 10.23 -5.07 16.44
CA ARG A 106 10.93 -6.28 16.89
C ARG A 106 10.64 -6.64 18.34
N ARG A 107 10.42 -5.67 19.21
CA ARG A 107 10.02 -5.92 20.60
C ARG A 107 8.61 -6.51 20.66
N LEU A 108 7.67 -6.00 19.87
CA LEU A 108 6.31 -6.54 19.76
C LEU A 108 6.31 -7.98 19.20
N GLU A 109 7.14 -8.25 18.20
CA GLU A 109 7.31 -9.59 17.63
C GLU A 109 7.84 -10.58 18.69
N ARG A 110 8.91 -10.21 19.41
CA ARG A 110 9.48 -11.03 20.49
C ARG A 110 8.47 -11.27 21.63
N GLY A 111 7.59 -10.33 21.88
CA GLY A 111 6.48 -10.49 22.82
C GLY A 111 5.41 -11.47 22.37
N GLY A 112 5.46 -11.92 21.11
CA GLY A 112 4.53 -12.92 20.54
C GLY A 112 3.18 -12.37 20.07
N TRP A 113 2.95 -11.07 20.18
CA TRP A 113 1.68 -10.41 19.80
C TRP A 113 1.67 -9.87 18.40
N LEU A 114 2.83 -9.56 17.83
CA LEU A 114 3.02 -9.21 16.42
C LEU A 114 3.53 -10.44 15.66
N THR A 115 2.83 -10.79 14.59
CA THR A 115 3.25 -11.83 13.64
C THR A 115 3.62 -11.18 12.32
N LYS A 116 4.89 -11.26 11.91
CA LYS A 116 5.32 -10.83 10.59
C LYS A 116 5.06 -11.91 9.55
N PHE A 117 4.72 -11.49 8.34
CA PHE A 117 4.53 -12.38 7.19
C PHE A 117 5.75 -12.30 6.28
N ASN A 118 6.25 -13.43 5.85
CA ASN A 118 7.57 -13.53 5.24
C ASN A 118 7.57 -13.41 3.71
N ASP A 119 6.43 -13.63 3.04
CA ASP A 119 6.33 -13.69 1.58
C ASP A 119 5.15 -12.85 1.06
N VAL A 120 5.25 -11.54 1.18
CA VAL A 120 4.22 -10.59 0.78
C VAL A 120 4.76 -9.62 -0.27
N VAL A 121 4.02 -9.44 -1.34
CA VAL A 121 4.31 -8.47 -2.39
C VAL A 121 3.15 -7.50 -2.58
N SER A 122 3.47 -6.24 -2.88
CA SER A 122 2.51 -5.27 -3.37
C SER A 122 2.09 -5.61 -4.79
N CYS A 123 0.84 -5.31 -5.15
CA CYS A 123 0.34 -5.52 -6.51
C CYS A 123 0.84 -4.48 -7.53
N TRP A 124 1.23 -3.29 -7.05
CA TRP A 124 1.77 -2.18 -7.82
C TRP A 124 2.88 -1.47 -7.05
N ASN A 125 3.68 -0.67 -7.76
CA ASN A 125 4.71 0.22 -7.18
C ASN A 125 4.33 1.71 -7.26
N LEU A 126 3.04 2.00 -7.40
CA LEU A 126 2.46 3.34 -7.42
C LEU A 126 1.27 3.39 -6.46
N THR A 127 1.28 4.34 -5.56
CA THR A 127 0.29 4.51 -4.48
C THR A 127 -1.15 4.49 -5.00
N SER A 128 -1.44 5.23 -6.07
CA SER A 128 -2.77 5.31 -6.66
C SER A 128 -3.31 3.96 -7.15
N PHE A 129 -2.46 3.19 -7.81
CA PHE A 129 -2.85 1.86 -8.31
C PHE A 129 -2.93 0.83 -7.20
N VAL A 130 -2.10 0.94 -6.17
CA VAL A 130 -2.20 0.11 -4.97
C VAL A 130 -3.54 0.35 -4.29
N PHE A 131 -3.91 1.60 -4.03
CA PHE A 131 -5.18 1.93 -3.37
C PHE A 131 -6.41 1.40 -4.12
N LYS A 132 -6.44 1.49 -5.44
CA LYS A 132 -7.50 0.91 -6.26
C LYS A 132 -7.67 -0.58 -6.00
N ASN A 133 -6.57 -1.32 -5.90
CA ASN A 133 -6.61 -2.77 -5.72
C ASN A 133 -6.81 -3.18 -4.25
N VAL A 134 -6.15 -2.53 -3.28
CA VAL A 134 -6.24 -2.93 -1.86
C VAL A 134 -7.54 -2.49 -1.18
N LEU A 135 -8.31 -1.60 -1.80
CA LEU A 135 -9.65 -1.26 -1.31
C LEU A 135 -10.75 -2.04 -2.01
N SER A 136 -10.54 -2.49 -3.25
CA SER A 136 -11.55 -3.20 -4.03
C SER A 136 -11.65 -4.69 -3.65
N MET A 137 -12.87 -5.22 -3.67
CA MET A 137 -13.10 -6.68 -3.57
C MET A 137 -12.65 -7.45 -4.81
N HIS A 138 -12.28 -6.76 -5.90
CA HIS A 138 -11.64 -7.38 -7.06
C HIS A 138 -10.25 -7.89 -6.72
N VAL A 139 -9.87 -9.02 -7.27
CA VAL A 139 -8.53 -9.59 -7.17
C VAL A 139 -7.93 -9.69 -8.57
N VAL A 140 -6.66 -9.33 -8.72
CA VAL A 140 -5.94 -9.40 -10.00
C VAL A 140 -6.03 -10.80 -10.60
N GLY A 141 -6.43 -10.88 -11.87
CA GLY A 141 -6.71 -12.12 -12.58
C GLY A 141 -8.19 -12.52 -12.64
N GLU A 142 -9.04 -11.91 -11.82
CA GLU A 142 -10.49 -12.06 -11.94
C GLU A 142 -11.06 -11.25 -13.10
N LYS A 143 -12.27 -11.60 -13.54
CA LYS A 143 -12.97 -10.90 -14.62
C LYS A 143 -13.30 -9.46 -14.19
N GLY A 144 -13.12 -8.51 -15.10
CA GLY A 144 -13.45 -7.11 -14.88
C GLY A 144 -12.26 -6.32 -14.31
N GLU A 145 -12.58 -5.16 -13.77
CA GLU A 145 -11.62 -4.23 -13.19
C GLU A 145 -11.94 -3.96 -11.72
N TRP A 146 -11.00 -3.39 -11.00
CA TRP A 146 -11.16 -2.98 -9.61
C TRP A 146 -12.44 -2.15 -9.37
N CYS A 147 -12.82 -1.28 -10.30
CA CYS A 147 -13.99 -0.39 -10.19
C CYS A 147 -15.34 -1.06 -10.51
N ASP A 148 -15.32 -2.29 -11.01
CA ASP A 148 -16.54 -3.07 -11.23
C ASP A 148 -17.05 -3.74 -9.94
N TYR A 149 -16.24 -3.72 -8.86
CA TYR A 149 -16.49 -4.35 -7.57
C TYR A 149 -16.64 -3.32 -6.45
N PRO A 150 -17.35 -3.67 -5.36
CA PRO A 150 -17.43 -2.77 -4.22
C PRO A 150 -16.07 -2.60 -3.55
N LEU A 151 -15.90 -1.46 -2.86
CA LEU A 151 -14.76 -1.19 -2.00
C LEU A 151 -15.03 -1.77 -0.61
N PHE A 152 -14.06 -2.44 0.01
CA PHE A 152 -14.32 -3.15 1.26
C PHE A 152 -14.79 -2.25 2.42
N PRO A 153 -14.37 -0.96 2.54
CA PRO A 153 -14.92 -0.09 3.58
C PRO A 153 -16.45 0.12 3.44
N GLU A 154 -17.00 0.02 2.22
CA GLU A 154 -18.45 0.10 1.99
C GLU A 154 -19.19 -1.09 2.62
N LEU A 155 -18.59 -2.31 2.54
CA LEU A 155 -19.13 -3.48 3.19
C LEU A 155 -19.12 -3.33 4.71
N PHE A 156 -18.05 -2.76 5.28
CA PHE A 156 -17.95 -2.48 6.72
C PHE A 156 -19.04 -1.52 7.18
N ARG A 157 -19.23 -0.40 6.46
CA ARG A 157 -20.30 0.54 6.79
C ARG A 157 -21.68 -0.10 6.69
N LYS A 158 -21.91 -0.86 5.64
CA LYS A 158 -23.18 -1.57 5.43
C LYS A 158 -23.45 -2.60 6.52
N ALA A 159 -22.39 -3.23 7.04
CA ALA A 159 -22.48 -4.20 8.14
C ALA A 159 -22.71 -3.55 9.51
N GLY A 160 -22.48 -2.25 9.68
CA GLY A 160 -22.67 -1.53 10.94
C GLY A 160 -21.38 -1.15 11.66
N TYR A 161 -20.22 -1.23 11.00
CA TYR A 161 -18.98 -0.64 11.51
C TYR A 161 -18.99 0.88 11.29
N GLN A 162 -18.46 1.62 12.26
CA GLN A 162 -18.02 2.98 12.02
C GLN A 162 -16.66 2.93 11.32
N VAL A 163 -16.54 3.61 10.18
CA VAL A 163 -15.30 3.64 9.40
C VAL A 163 -14.67 5.02 9.49
N THR A 164 -13.46 5.06 10.05
CA THR A 164 -12.65 6.28 10.17
C THR A 164 -11.44 6.17 9.24
N PHE A 165 -11.24 7.17 8.38
CA PHE A 165 -10.09 7.24 7.47
C PHE A 165 -9.26 8.49 7.77
N LEU A 166 -8.07 8.29 8.33
CA LEU A 166 -7.10 9.33 8.65
C LEU A 166 -5.95 9.24 7.65
N THR A 167 -5.78 10.27 6.82
CA THR A 167 -4.78 10.26 5.76
C THR A 167 -3.87 11.47 5.81
N ASN A 168 -2.58 11.27 5.56
CA ASN A 168 -1.60 12.33 5.41
C ASN A 168 -1.20 12.59 3.95
N GLN A 169 -2.00 12.08 2.98
CA GLN A 169 -1.71 12.23 1.55
C GLN A 169 -2.93 12.68 0.73
N PHE A 170 -4.06 11.98 0.81
CA PHE A 170 -5.20 12.12 -0.10
C PHE A 170 -6.31 13.04 0.42
N LEU A 171 -5.94 14.25 0.81
CA LEU A 171 -6.90 15.31 1.05
C LEU A 171 -6.80 16.36 -0.07
N LEU A 172 -7.95 16.85 -0.51
CA LEU A 172 -8.01 17.99 -1.42
C LEU A 172 -7.47 19.22 -0.71
N ALA A 173 -6.37 19.79 -1.21
CA ALA A 173 -6.00 21.13 -0.84
C ALA A 173 -7.02 22.12 -1.42
N ALA A 174 -7.36 23.16 -0.66
CA ALA A 174 -8.27 24.20 -1.13
C ALA A 174 -7.78 24.78 -2.47
N GLY A 175 -8.60 24.66 -3.52
CA GLY A 175 -8.29 25.15 -4.85
C GLY A 175 -7.55 24.19 -5.79
N GLN A 176 -7.27 22.96 -5.38
CA GLN A 176 -6.77 21.92 -6.30
C GLN A 176 -7.93 21.29 -7.08
N ALA A 177 -7.71 21.09 -8.38
CA ALA A 177 -8.66 20.37 -9.21
C ALA A 177 -8.75 18.90 -8.77
N VAL A 178 -9.94 18.31 -8.87
CA VAL A 178 -10.27 16.93 -8.50
C VAL A 178 -9.46 15.88 -9.29
N TYR A 179 -8.77 16.29 -10.32
CA TYR A 179 -8.06 15.44 -11.29
C TYR A 179 -6.59 15.28 -10.91
N ASP A 180 -6.38 14.55 -9.85
CA ASP A 180 -5.05 14.09 -9.49
C ASP A 180 -4.93 12.62 -9.88
N PHE A 181 -3.99 12.30 -10.79
CA PHE A 181 -3.60 10.92 -11.09
C PHE A 181 -3.03 10.18 -9.88
N SER A 182 -2.74 10.90 -8.81
CA SER A 182 -2.23 10.37 -7.54
C SER A 182 -3.20 9.44 -6.80
N GLY A 183 -4.40 9.18 -7.33
CA GLY A 183 -5.37 8.22 -6.77
C GLY A 183 -6.26 8.77 -5.67
N GLY A 184 -6.05 10.01 -5.27
CA GLY A 184 -6.96 10.70 -4.35
C GLY A 184 -8.34 10.94 -4.92
N PHE A 185 -8.48 10.91 -6.25
CA PHE A 185 -9.71 11.28 -6.95
C PHE A 185 -10.92 10.41 -6.54
N PHE A 186 -10.79 9.10 -6.48
CA PHE A 186 -11.91 8.22 -6.12
C PHE A 186 -12.17 8.21 -4.60
N LEU A 187 -11.16 8.45 -3.77
CA LEU A 187 -11.31 8.60 -2.33
C LEU A 187 -11.93 9.94 -1.93
N ASN A 188 -11.76 10.97 -2.77
CA ASN A 188 -12.25 12.32 -2.54
C ASN A 188 -13.53 12.63 -3.32
N ASP A 189 -14.00 11.73 -4.20
CA ASP A 189 -15.34 11.84 -4.79
C ASP A 189 -16.39 11.87 -3.67
N PRO A 190 -17.30 12.84 -3.64
CA PRO A 190 -18.24 13.01 -2.53
C PRO A 190 -19.14 11.79 -2.29
N VAL A 191 -19.54 11.08 -3.35
CA VAL A 191 -20.39 9.90 -3.25
C VAL A 191 -19.60 8.73 -2.69
N LEU A 192 -18.43 8.45 -3.25
CA LEU A 192 -17.57 7.33 -2.84
C LEU A 192 -16.97 7.56 -1.44
N SER A 193 -16.54 8.77 -1.13
CA SER A 193 -16.04 9.10 0.20
C SER A 193 -17.12 8.88 1.27
N LYS A 194 -18.34 9.34 1.01
CA LYS A 194 -19.49 9.14 1.91
C LYS A 194 -19.92 7.68 2.02
N ALA A 195 -19.79 6.92 0.93
CA ALA A 195 -20.12 5.49 0.93
C ALA A 195 -19.12 4.66 1.77
N GLN A 196 -17.85 5.08 1.82
CA GLN A 196 -16.77 4.35 2.49
C GLN A 196 -16.53 4.80 3.93
N PHE A 197 -16.62 6.10 4.22
CA PHE A 197 -16.10 6.69 5.47
C PHE A 197 -17.15 7.49 6.22
N ASP A 198 -17.22 7.28 7.54
CA ASP A 198 -18.01 8.09 8.46
C ASP A 198 -17.23 9.32 8.94
N LEU A 199 -15.95 9.14 9.20
CA LEU A 199 -15.05 10.18 9.70
C LEU A 199 -13.78 10.26 8.85
N ARG A 200 -13.33 11.49 8.62
CA ARG A 200 -12.05 11.79 7.96
C ARG A 200 -11.41 13.01 8.64
N ASN A 201 -10.07 13.06 8.64
CA ASN A 201 -9.37 14.30 8.96
C ASN A 201 -9.52 15.31 7.81
N THR A 202 -9.37 16.59 8.14
CA THR A 202 -9.59 17.72 7.21
C THR A 202 -8.31 18.46 6.84
N SER A 203 -7.18 18.12 7.46
CA SER A 203 -5.89 18.76 7.23
C SER A 203 -4.78 17.72 7.10
N LEU A 204 -3.82 18.01 6.22
CA LEU A 204 -2.57 17.28 6.15
C LEU A 204 -1.61 17.81 7.22
N HIS A 205 -0.75 16.93 7.70
CA HIS A 205 0.25 17.21 8.70
C HIS A 205 1.65 17.11 8.12
N ARG A 206 2.59 17.86 8.70
CA ARG A 206 3.99 17.79 8.31
C ARG A 206 4.59 16.40 8.61
N PHE A 207 4.17 15.79 9.72
CA PHE A 207 4.60 14.48 10.18
C PHE A 207 3.39 13.62 10.55
N ASP A 208 3.55 12.31 10.44
CA ASP A 208 2.46 11.36 10.71
C ASP A 208 1.96 11.36 12.17
N GLU A 209 2.72 11.93 13.12
CA GLU A 209 2.23 12.17 14.48
C GLU A 209 0.93 13.00 14.52
N GLY A 210 0.71 13.85 13.52
CA GLY A 210 -0.53 14.62 13.40
C GLY A 210 -1.77 13.74 13.26
N LEU A 211 -1.66 12.60 12.58
CA LEU A 211 -2.78 11.66 12.46
C LEU A 211 -3.14 10.99 13.79
N LEU A 212 -2.13 10.78 14.66
CA LEU A 212 -2.37 10.27 16.01
C LEU A 212 -3.14 11.30 16.84
N SER A 213 -2.80 12.58 16.67
CA SER A 213 -3.52 13.69 17.33
C SER A 213 -4.95 13.80 16.81
N ASP A 214 -5.18 13.66 15.51
CA ASP A 214 -6.53 13.65 14.92
C ASP A 214 -7.38 12.49 15.50
N TYR A 215 -6.79 11.29 15.61
CA TYR A 215 -7.46 10.16 16.24
C TYR A 215 -7.81 10.43 17.70
N ASP A 216 -6.86 10.92 18.48
CA ASP A 216 -7.05 11.22 19.91
C ASP A 216 -8.14 12.31 20.10
N ASN A 217 -8.17 13.32 19.23
CA ASN A 217 -9.20 14.35 19.24
C ASN A 217 -10.58 13.77 18.93
N PHE A 218 -10.71 12.93 17.89
CA PHE A 218 -11.98 12.28 17.55
C PHE A 218 -12.49 11.39 18.68
N LEU A 219 -11.58 10.70 19.37
CA LEU A 219 -11.93 9.89 20.53
C LEU A 219 -12.40 10.76 21.71
N ASN A 220 -11.68 11.85 22.02
CA ASN A 220 -12.01 12.76 23.11
C ASN A 220 -13.31 13.54 22.86
N GLU A 221 -13.60 13.85 21.60
CA GLU A 221 -14.85 14.51 21.18
C GLU A 221 -16.04 13.53 21.11
N GLY A 222 -15.82 12.25 21.38
CA GLY A 222 -16.84 11.21 21.29
C GLY A 222 -17.29 10.88 19.86
N LYS A 223 -16.55 11.35 18.84
CA LYS A 223 -16.81 11.02 17.43
C LYS A 223 -16.47 9.57 17.10
N ILE A 224 -15.45 9.01 17.76
CA ILE A 224 -15.13 7.57 17.75
C ILE A 224 -15.61 6.96 19.05
N ASN A 225 -16.44 5.93 18.96
CA ASN A 225 -16.92 5.18 20.13
C ASN A 225 -16.38 3.75 20.08
N LEU A 226 -15.34 3.47 20.86
CA LEU A 226 -14.70 2.14 20.93
C LEU A 226 -15.54 1.07 21.64
N LYS A 227 -16.71 1.42 22.19
CA LYS A 227 -17.70 0.43 22.67
C LYS A 227 -18.50 -0.17 21.52
N GLY A 228 -18.54 0.51 20.37
CA GLY A 228 -19.11 0.00 19.12
C GLY A 228 -18.09 -0.75 18.28
N ASN A 229 -18.47 -1.05 17.02
CA ASN A 229 -17.61 -1.72 16.07
C ASN A 229 -16.92 -0.69 15.17
N ASN A 230 -15.60 -0.76 15.05
CA ASN A 230 -14.80 0.24 14.37
C ASN A 230 -13.81 -0.38 13.39
N LEU A 231 -13.77 0.20 12.19
CA LEU A 231 -12.64 0.10 11.26
C LEU A 231 -11.94 1.45 11.25
N ILE A 232 -10.67 1.49 11.63
CA ILE A 232 -9.87 2.71 11.67
C ILE A 232 -8.69 2.52 10.71
N ILE A 233 -8.62 3.36 9.69
CA ILE A 233 -7.57 3.31 8.67
C ILE A 233 -6.66 4.50 8.87
N PHE A 234 -5.36 4.25 9.12
CA PHE A 234 -4.31 5.24 9.12
C PHE A 234 -3.52 5.13 7.82
N HIS A 235 -3.54 6.16 7.01
CA HIS A 235 -2.74 6.26 5.78
C HIS A 235 -1.62 7.26 5.96
N LEU A 236 -0.41 6.74 6.11
CA LEU A 236 0.77 7.51 6.48
C LEU A 236 1.44 8.13 5.25
N ILE A 237 2.19 9.22 5.45
CA ILE A 237 3.16 9.70 4.46
C ILE A 237 4.46 8.87 4.51
N GLY A 238 4.71 8.17 5.60
CA GLY A 238 5.77 7.20 5.77
C GLY A 238 7.12 7.65 5.26
N GLN A 239 7.71 6.85 4.37
CA GLN A 239 9.01 7.05 3.76
C GLN A 239 8.94 7.64 2.34
N HIS A 240 7.86 8.33 1.98
CA HIS A 240 7.72 8.98 0.67
C HIS A 240 8.93 9.84 0.33
N VAL A 241 9.30 9.92 -0.94
CA VAL A 241 10.45 10.67 -1.47
C VAL A 241 10.59 12.07 -0.84
N SER A 242 11.82 12.58 -0.78
CA SER A 242 12.30 13.66 0.10
C SER A 242 12.39 13.19 1.56
N TYR A 243 13.01 12.01 1.75
CA TYR A 243 13.07 11.25 3.00
C TYR A 243 13.46 12.07 4.22
N ASN A 244 14.40 13.02 4.08
CA ASN A 244 14.85 13.93 5.14
C ASN A 244 13.76 14.89 5.64
N THR A 245 12.61 14.95 4.99
CA THR A 245 11.45 15.74 5.41
C THR A 245 10.39 14.91 6.13
N ARG A 246 10.57 13.59 6.23
CA ARG A 246 9.59 12.65 6.78
C ARG A 246 9.68 12.45 8.28
N TYR A 247 10.68 13.04 8.91
CA TYR A 247 10.89 12.98 10.36
C TYR A 247 11.40 14.34 10.88
N PRO A 248 11.18 14.67 12.17
CA PRO A 248 11.76 15.83 12.81
C PRO A 248 13.30 15.74 12.82
N LYS A 249 13.98 16.84 12.55
CA LYS A 249 15.47 16.85 12.44
C LYS A 249 16.18 16.32 13.68
N ASP A 250 15.65 16.60 14.86
CA ASP A 250 16.16 16.14 16.16
C ASP A 250 15.94 14.64 16.41
N ARG A 251 15.18 13.97 15.54
CA ARG A 251 14.98 12.52 15.55
C ARG A 251 15.90 11.77 14.60
N ALA A 252 16.73 12.46 13.83
CA ALA A 252 17.73 11.83 12.99
C ALA A 252 18.79 11.13 13.89
N LYS A 253 19.02 9.85 13.59
CA LYS A 253 19.98 9.02 14.32
C LYS A 253 21.23 8.77 13.51
N TRP A 254 21.10 8.57 12.20
CA TRP A 254 22.20 8.20 11.32
C TRP A 254 22.53 9.31 10.33
N HIS A 255 23.82 9.34 9.98
CA HIS A 255 24.40 10.27 9.02
C HIS A 255 25.17 9.50 7.94
N ALA A 256 25.61 10.16 6.89
CA ALA A 256 26.31 9.53 5.76
C ALA A 256 27.54 8.69 6.19
N ASP A 257 28.24 9.13 7.24
CA ASP A 257 29.46 8.44 7.68
C ASP A 257 29.20 7.09 8.35
N ASP A 258 28.01 6.87 8.91
CA ASP A 258 27.60 5.59 9.50
C ASP A 258 27.43 4.47 8.46
N TYR A 259 27.44 4.82 7.16
CA TYR A 259 27.23 3.89 6.06
C TYR A 259 28.50 3.50 5.31
N LYS A 260 29.67 4.00 5.69
CA LYS A 260 30.94 3.66 5.01
C LYS A 260 31.28 2.17 5.08
N GLU A 261 31.06 1.57 6.25
CA GLU A 261 31.30 0.14 6.47
C GLU A 261 30.11 -0.72 6.03
N LEU A 262 28.89 -0.23 6.22
CA LEU A 262 27.67 -0.95 5.85
C LEU A 262 27.50 -1.06 4.32
N ARG A 263 27.95 -0.05 3.59
CA ARG A 263 27.86 0.06 2.11
C ARG A 263 29.23 0.41 1.52
N PRO A 264 30.18 -0.54 1.56
CA PRO A 264 31.54 -0.33 1.02
C PRO A 264 31.55 -0.05 -0.49
N ASP A 265 30.53 -0.53 -1.22
CA ASP A 265 30.34 -0.28 -2.64
C ASP A 265 30.17 1.22 -2.99
N ILE A 266 29.68 2.01 -2.07
CA ILE A 266 29.48 3.46 -2.21
C ILE A 266 30.22 4.27 -1.11
N ALA A 267 31.25 3.70 -0.49
CA ALA A 267 32.00 4.35 0.60
C ALA A 267 32.55 5.75 0.23
N GLY A 268 32.91 5.96 -1.04
CA GLY A 268 33.35 7.25 -1.58
C GLY A 268 32.22 8.22 -1.96
N ASP A 269 30.97 7.75 -2.04
CA ASP A 269 29.83 8.54 -2.46
C ASP A 269 29.04 9.08 -1.27
N HIS A 270 29.36 10.28 -0.86
CA HIS A 270 28.68 10.95 0.25
C HIS A 270 27.18 11.19 -0.01
N TYR A 271 26.81 11.51 -1.25
CA TYR A 271 25.41 11.79 -1.62
C TYR A 271 24.53 10.55 -1.42
N ARG A 272 24.92 9.41 -2.00
CA ARG A 272 24.17 8.16 -1.87
C ARG A 272 24.05 7.71 -0.43
N ARG A 273 25.16 7.74 0.34
CA ARG A 273 25.13 7.39 1.76
C ARG A 273 24.23 8.31 2.57
N ARG A 274 24.21 9.60 2.27
CA ARG A 274 23.30 10.57 2.91
C ARG A 274 21.83 10.26 2.62
N MET A 275 21.51 9.83 1.39
CA MET A 275 20.13 9.46 1.02
C MET A 275 19.68 8.19 1.73
N ILE A 276 20.55 7.18 1.84
CA ILE A 276 20.26 5.96 2.61
C ILE A 276 20.04 6.29 4.08
N ALA A 277 20.91 7.12 4.68
CA ALA A 277 20.75 7.56 6.07
C ALA A 277 19.43 8.29 6.29
N ALA A 278 19.02 9.16 5.37
CA ALA A 278 17.74 9.86 5.45
C ALA A 278 16.55 8.90 5.37
N TYR A 279 16.61 7.90 4.50
CA TYR A 279 15.57 6.88 4.38
C TYR A 279 15.47 6.02 5.66
N ASP A 280 16.59 5.53 6.18
CA ASP A 280 16.59 4.70 7.39
C ASP A 280 16.13 5.50 8.62
N ASN A 281 16.44 6.79 8.70
CA ASN A 281 15.88 7.67 9.73
C ASN A 281 14.36 7.81 9.60
N ALA A 282 13.84 7.89 8.37
CA ALA A 282 12.39 7.88 8.13
C ALA A 282 11.77 6.54 8.56
N CYS A 283 12.43 5.41 8.29
CA CYS A 283 11.99 4.09 8.76
C CYS A 283 11.96 4.00 10.28
N LEU A 284 13.00 4.51 10.97
CA LEU A 284 13.05 4.54 12.43
C LEU A 284 11.95 5.42 13.03
N TYR A 285 11.64 6.55 12.39
CA TYR A 285 10.55 7.42 12.81
C TYR A 285 9.19 6.73 12.60
N ASN A 286 9.01 6.09 11.44
CA ASN A 286 7.82 5.29 11.15
C ASN A 286 7.62 4.15 12.16
N ASP A 287 8.69 3.47 12.60
CA ASP A 287 8.63 2.47 13.68
C ASP A 287 8.03 3.06 14.97
N SER A 288 8.37 4.29 15.30
CA SER A 288 7.75 5.02 16.43
C SER A 288 6.27 5.27 16.19
N ILE A 289 5.88 5.74 15.00
CA ILE A 289 4.49 6.07 14.68
C ILE A 289 3.61 4.83 14.73
N VAL A 290 3.98 3.76 14.02
CA VAL A 290 3.14 2.54 13.98
C VAL A 290 3.00 1.88 15.36
N THR A 291 4.05 1.92 16.16
CA THR A 291 3.98 1.35 17.52
C THR A 291 3.21 2.24 18.50
N GLN A 292 3.19 3.54 18.30
CA GLN A 292 2.29 4.44 19.04
C GLN A 292 0.82 4.23 18.66
N ILE A 293 0.53 3.87 17.40
CA ILE A 293 -0.82 3.44 17.00
C ILE A 293 -1.18 2.16 17.75
N VAL A 294 -0.34 1.13 17.70
CA VAL A 294 -0.56 -0.14 18.42
C VAL A 294 -0.82 0.11 19.90
N LYS A 295 -0.05 0.97 20.55
CA LYS A 295 -0.18 1.29 21.98
C LYS A 295 -1.57 1.83 22.36
N ARG A 296 -2.22 2.58 21.46
CA ARG A 296 -3.59 3.09 21.69
C ARG A 296 -4.65 2.01 21.79
N PHE A 297 -4.31 0.79 21.35
CA PHE A 297 -5.23 -0.35 21.32
C PHE A 297 -4.80 -1.51 22.23
N GLU A 298 -3.73 -1.38 23.02
CA GLU A 298 -3.19 -2.45 23.87
C GLU A 298 -4.21 -2.99 24.89
N ASP A 299 -5.05 -2.13 25.46
CA ASP A 299 -6.10 -2.44 26.43
C ASP A 299 -7.47 -2.66 25.78
N LYS A 300 -7.57 -2.59 24.47
CA LYS A 300 -8.81 -2.77 23.71
C LYS A 300 -8.92 -4.19 23.17
N ASP A 301 -10.12 -4.58 22.76
CA ASP A 301 -10.36 -5.79 21.99
C ASP A 301 -10.11 -5.48 20.51
N ALA A 302 -8.84 -5.58 20.08
CA ALA A 302 -8.40 -5.00 18.83
C ALA A 302 -7.35 -5.85 18.10
N ILE A 303 -7.40 -5.75 16.77
CA ILE A 303 -6.42 -6.29 15.83
C ILE A 303 -5.91 -5.15 14.95
N VAL A 304 -4.60 -5.12 14.70
CA VAL A 304 -3.93 -4.14 13.85
C VAL A 304 -3.24 -4.86 12.71
N VAL A 305 -3.55 -4.44 11.48
CA VAL A 305 -2.90 -4.91 10.26
C VAL A 305 -2.04 -3.78 9.70
N TYR A 306 -0.79 -4.06 9.39
CA TYR A 306 0.15 -3.13 8.78
C TYR A 306 0.61 -3.62 7.43
N MET A 307 0.56 -2.74 6.44
CA MET A 307 1.24 -2.89 5.16
C MET A 307 1.64 -1.51 4.63
N PRO A 308 2.81 -1.33 4.00
CA PRO A 308 3.02 -0.19 3.13
C PRO A 308 2.34 -0.44 1.78
N ASP A 309 2.14 0.61 1.02
CA ASP A 309 1.58 0.52 -0.32
C ASP A 309 2.51 -0.19 -1.31
N HIS A 310 3.79 0.15 -1.31
CA HIS A 310 4.84 -0.47 -2.13
C HIS A 310 6.22 -0.32 -1.47
N GLY A 311 7.23 -0.95 -2.10
CA GLY A 311 8.63 -0.78 -1.72
C GLY A 311 9.26 0.47 -2.36
N GLU A 312 10.59 0.56 -2.26
CA GLU A 312 11.40 1.70 -2.72
C GLU A 312 12.82 1.22 -3.01
N GLU A 313 13.47 1.76 -4.03
CA GLU A 313 14.91 1.57 -4.26
C GLU A 313 15.70 2.75 -3.70
N ILE A 314 16.77 2.47 -2.96
CA ILE A 314 17.63 3.50 -2.35
C ILE A 314 19.09 3.17 -2.67
N PHE A 315 19.48 3.30 -3.94
CA PHE A 315 20.83 2.99 -4.40
C PHE A 315 21.29 1.59 -3.95
N GLU A 316 20.49 0.59 -4.29
CA GLU A 316 20.78 -0.80 -3.94
C GLU A 316 22.11 -1.28 -4.56
N PRO A 317 22.78 -2.29 -3.98
CA PRO A 317 24.08 -2.75 -4.51
C PRO A 317 24.02 -3.05 -6.01
N GLY A 318 24.92 -2.40 -6.77
CA GLY A 318 24.98 -2.53 -8.23
C GLY A 318 23.90 -1.77 -9.00
N ARG A 319 23.08 -0.95 -8.32
CA ARG A 319 21.98 -0.19 -8.94
C ARG A 319 22.15 1.32 -8.71
N ASP A 320 21.90 2.10 -9.73
CA ASP A 320 21.94 3.57 -9.69
C ASP A 320 20.53 4.16 -9.74
N ILE A 321 19.65 3.63 -8.86
CA ILE A 321 18.25 4.00 -8.82
C ILE A 321 17.90 4.46 -7.41
N ILE A 322 17.18 5.57 -7.33
CA ILE A 322 16.50 6.06 -6.13
C ILE A 322 15.02 6.28 -6.45
N CYS A 323 14.15 6.06 -5.47
CA CYS A 323 12.70 6.06 -5.61
C CYS A 323 12.20 4.82 -6.37
N ARG A 324 11.28 5.00 -7.31
CA ARG A 324 10.64 3.92 -8.05
C ARG A 324 10.85 4.08 -9.55
N ASN A 325 11.04 2.95 -10.22
CA ASN A 325 11.04 2.93 -11.66
C ASN A 325 9.62 2.64 -12.17
N HIS A 326 9.05 3.61 -12.87
CA HIS A 326 7.69 3.52 -13.44
C HIS A 326 7.65 2.74 -14.76
N SER A 327 8.74 2.09 -15.16
CA SER A 327 8.76 1.28 -16.38
C SER A 327 7.71 0.18 -16.38
N ALA A 328 7.14 -0.11 -17.54
CA ALA A 328 6.32 -1.28 -17.78
C ALA A 328 7.10 -2.58 -17.61
N ALA A 329 8.40 -2.56 -17.91
CA ALA A 329 9.30 -3.69 -17.74
C ALA A 329 9.69 -3.84 -16.27
N VAL A 330 9.41 -5.00 -15.69
CA VAL A 330 9.77 -5.36 -14.32
C VAL A 330 10.82 -6.46 -14.38
N ASP A 331 12.06 -6.15 -14.02
CA ASP A 331 13.11 -7.13 -13.80
C ASP A 331 13.12 -7.65 -12.36
N TRP A 332 13.95 -8.66 -12.06
CA TRP A 332 14.00 -9.24 -10.71
C TRP A 332 14.43 -8.24 -9.63
N PRO A 333 15.52 -7.43 -9.82
CA PRO A 333 15.91 -6.47 -8.80
C PRO A 333 14.80 -5.44 -8.50
N LEU A 334 14.11 -4.95 -9.53
CA LEU A 334 12.99 -4.03 -9.36
C LEU A 334 11.86 -4.70 -8.57
N ALA A 335 11.49 -5.94 -8.94
CA ALA A 335 10.46 -6.69 -8.23
C ALA A 335 10.83 -6.92 -6.76
N HIS A 336 12.08 -7.23 -6.47
CA HIS A 336 12.58 -7.46 -5.13
C HIS A 336 12.52 -6.21 -4.24
N TYR A 337 12.96 -5.06 -4.74
CA TYR A 337 13.06 -3.84 -3.92
C TYR A 337 11.78 -3.01 -3.89
N GLU A 338 11.04 -2.96 -5.00
CA GLU A 338 9.87 -2.09 -5.11
C GLU A 338 8.53 -2.79 -4.81
N PHE A 339 8.49 -4.13 -4.79
CA PHE A 339 7.25 -4.89 -4.57
C PHE A 339 7.27 -5.76 -3.31
N GLU A 340 8.41 -6.27 -2.85
CA GLU A 340 8.45 -6.98 -1.57
C GLU A 340 8.34 -5.99 -0.41
N VAL A 341 7.32 -6.16 0.41
CA VAL A 341 6.95 -5.22 1.47
C VAL A 341 6.87 -5.89 2.85
N PRO A 342 7.19 -5.16 3.92
CA PRO A 342 6.85 -5.59 5.27
C PRO A 342 5.34 -5.73 5.41
N PHE A 343 4.89 -6.80 6.03
CA PHE A 343 3.48 -7.02 6.34
C PHE A 343 3.38 -7.75 7.68
N TRP A 344 2.58 -7.23 8.60
CA TRP A 344 2.39 -7.87 9.87
C TRP A 344 0.99 -7.64 10.46
N ILE A 345 0.60 -8.52 11.35
CA ILE A 345 -0.63 -8.43 12.12
C ILE A 345 -0.28 -8.48 13.61
N TRP A 346 -0.82 -7.54 14.36
CA TRP A 346 -0.74 -7.50 15.80
C TRP A 346 -2.12 -7.70 16.42
N CYS A 347 -2.18 -8.50 17.50
CA CYS A 347 -3.39 -8.71 18.27
C CYS A 347 -3.18 -8.21 19.71
N SER A 348 -4.15 -7.50 20.26
CA SER A 348 -4.18 -7.23 21.70
C SER A 348 -4.32 -8.55 22.47
N ARG A 349 -3.88 -8.56 23.72
CA ARG A 349 -4.07 -9.73 24.60
C ARG A 349 -5.53 -10.11 24.72
N LYS A 350 -6.40 -9.12 24.89
CA LYS A 350 -7.84 -9.33 25.00
C LYS A 350 -8.41 -9.99 23.77
N TYR A 351 -8.05 -9.49 22.58
CA TYR A 351 -8.46 -10.07 21.31
C TYR A 351 -7.96 -11.51 21.14
N ALA A 352 -6.66 -11.74 21.35
CA ALA A 352 -6.05 -13.07 21.20
C ALA A 352 -6.66 -14.12 22.14
N HIS A 353 -7.06 -13.74 23.35
CA HIS A 353 -7.73 -14.64 24.28
C HIS A 353 -9.18 -14.92 23.88
N ARG A 354 -9.89 -13.95 23.33
CA ARG A 354 -11.28 -14.09 22.91
C ARG A 354 -11.43 -14.85 21.60
N GLU A 355 -10.47 -14.62 20.68
CA GLU A 355 -10.44 -15.23 19.34
C GLU A 355 -9.16 -16.07 19.13
N PRO A 356 -8.95 -17.15 19.94
CA PRO A 356 -7.72 -17.94 19.87
C PRO A 356 -7.52 -18.63 18.51
N GLU A 357 -8.61 -18.99 17.83
CA GLU A 357 -8.57 -19.59 16.49
C GLU A 357 -8.09 -18.60 15.44
N VAL A 358 -8.52 -17.33 15.50
CA VAL A 358 -8.01 -16.26 14.62
C VAL A 358 -6.54 -16.01 14.90
N PHE A 359 -6.16 -15.92 16.17
CA PHE A 359 -4.76 -15.72 16.56
C PHE A 359 -3.86 -16.86 16.09
N LYS A 360 -4.35 -18.10 16.18
CA LYS A 360 -3.67 -19.27 15.63
C LYS A 360 -3.56 -19.21 14.11
N ALA A 361 -4.65 -18.89 13.39
CA ALA A 361 -4.66 -18.78 11.94
C ALA A 361 -3.65 -17.75 11.42
N ILE A 362 -3.49 -16.61 12.13
CA ILE A 362 -2.48 -15.59 11.83
C ILE A 362 -1.07 -16.18 11.92
N LYS A 363 -0.76 -16.92 12.99
CA LYS A 363 0.55 -17.53 13.18
C LYS A 363 0.86 -18.62 12.14
N ASP A 364 -0.15 -19.41 11.80
CA ASP A 364 -0.02 -20.50 10.82
C ASP A 364 0.21 -19.95 9.39
N ALA A 365 -0.39 -18.80 9.07
CA ALA A 365 -0.34 -18.18 7.75
C ALA A 365 0.94 -17.38 7.45
N LYS A 366 1.83 -17.17 8.42
CA LYS A 366 2.98 -16.25 8.32
C LYS A 366 3.94 -16.50 7.16
N ASN A 367 3.98 -17.72 6.63
CA ASN A 367 4.86 -18.08 5.51
C ASN A 367 4.12 -18.27 4.19
N ARG A 368 2.81 -18.02 4.16
CA ARG A 368 2.00 -18.11 2.94
C ARG A 368 2.40 -17.03 1.95
N ARG A 369 2.35 -17.37 0.67
CA ARG A 369 2.53 -16.44 -0.44
C ARG A 369 1.31 -15.53 -0.53
N PHE A 370 1.52 -14.22 -0.50
CA PHE A 370 0.44 -13.26 -0.51
C PHE A 370 0.76 -12.05 -1.41
N MET A 371 -0.24 -11.54 -2.08
CA MET A 371 -0.20 -10.24 -2.77
C MET A 371 -1.33 -9.36 -2.23
N THR A 372 -1.03 -8.08 -2.06
CA THR A 372 -1.88 -7.14 -1.27
C THR A 372 -3.23 -6.82 -1.91
N ASP A 373 -3.43 -7.12 -3.19
CA ASP A 373 -4.74 -7.02 -3.85
C ASP A 373 -5.83 -7.89 -3.22
N ALA A 374 -5.45 -8.95 -2.50
CA ALA A 374 -6.37 -9.84 -1.80
C ALA A 374 -6.66 -9.42 -0.34
N LEU A 375 -6.05 -8.33 0.15
CA LEU A 375 -6.27 -7.79 1.50
C LEU A 375 -7.76 -7.63 1.86
N PRO A 376 -8.63 -7.12 0.99
CA PRO A 376 -10.04 -6.93 1.29
C PRO A 376 -10.76 -8.18 1.79
N HIS A 377 -10.44 -9.35 1.23
CA HIS A 377 -11.06 -10.61 1.65
C HIS A 377 -10.68 -11.01 3.08
N MET A 378 -9.43 -10.80 3.46
CA MET A 378 -9.00 -10.99 4.84
C MET A 378 -9.69 -10.00 5.80
N MET A 379 -9.79 -8.72 5.42
CA MET A 379 -10.42 -7.69 6.24
C MET A 379 -11.91 -7.99 6.48
N VAL A 380 -12.63 -8.34 5.43
CA VAL A 380 -14.06 -8.72 5.50
C VAL A 380 -14.26 -9.95 6.40
N TRP A 381 -13.39 -10.94 6.30
CA TRP A 381 -13.44 -12.13 7.16
C TRP A 381 -13.12 -11.79 8.64
N LEU A 382 -12.13 -10.94 8.90
CA LEU A 382 -11.81 -10.49 10.26
C LEU A 382 -13.00 -9.77 10.92
N ALA A 383 -13.78 -9.04 10.15
CA ALA A 383 -15.02 -8.42 10.64
C ALA A 383 -16.13 -9.42 10.90
N GLY A 384 -16.08 -10.60 10.27
CA GLY A 384 -17.17 -11.58 10.31
C GLY A 384 -18.33 -11.20 9.39
N ILE A 385 -18.05 -10.44 8.32
CA ILE A 385 -19.03 -10.04 7.32
C ILE A 385 -19.28 -11.19 6.34
N SER A 386 -20.56 -11.54 6.16
CA SER A 386 -21.02 -12.43 5.08
C SER A 386 -21.53 -11.59 3.92
N SER A 387 -20.99 -11.80 2.73
CA SER A 387 -21.37 -11.11 1.50
C SER A 387 -21.00 -11.98 0.29
N LYS A 388 -21.78 -11.86 -0.78
CA LYS A 388 -21.48 -12.52 -2.07
C LYS A 388 -20.15 -12.08 -2.69
N ASP A 389 -19.64 -10.92 -2.29
CA ASP A 389 -18.37 -10.36 -2.80
C ASP A 389 -17.15 -10.94 -2.08
N TYR A 390 -17.33 -11.69 -0.98
CA TYR A 390 -16.26 -12.40 -0.29
C TYR A 390 -15.95 -13.73 -0.96
N ASN A 391 -14.65 -14.02 -1.10
CA ASN A 391 -14.17 -15.31 -1.59
C ASN A 391 -13.07 -15.85 -0.65
N ASP A 392 -13.35 -17.01 -0.08
CA ASP A 392 -12.49 -17.68 0.92
C ASP A 392 -11.11 -18.06 0.38
N LYS A 393 -11.00 -18.34 -0.94
CA LYS A 393 -9.73 -18.65 -1.61
C LYS A 393 -8.73 -17.49 -1.60
N TYR A 394 -9.19 -16.26 -1.43
CA TYR A 394 -8.35 -15.06 -1.37
C TYR A 394 -8.05 -14.60 0.05
N ASN A 395 -8.70 -15.18 1.04
CA ASN A 395 -8.45 -14.86 2.43
C ASN A 395 -7.18 -15.55 2.94
N LEU A 396 -6.13 -14.77 3.17
CA LEU A 396 -4.82 -15.23 3.66
C LEU A 396 -4.90 -16.12 4.91
N LEU A 397 -5.89 -15.89 5.78
CA LEU A 397 -6.06 -16.60 7.05
C LEU A 397 -6.95 -17.85 6.94
N SER A 398 -7.60 -18.05 5.79
CA SER A 398 -8.47 -19.21 5.58
C SER A 398 -7.68 -20.50 5.41
N PRO A 399 -8.19 -21.63 5.90
CA PRO A 399 -7.65 -22.95 5.54
C PRO A 399 -7.81 -23.27 4.05
N ASN A 400 -8.74 -22.63 3.35
CA ASN A 400 -9.02 -22.77 1.91
C ASN A 400 -8.25 -21.76 1.05
N TYR A 401 -7.32 -21.00 1.62
CA TYR A 401 -6.52 -20.02 0.89
C TYR A 401 -5.76 -20.67 -0.26
N ASP A 402 -5.90 -20.12 -1.47
CA ASP A 402 -5.23 -20.63 -2.67
C ASP A 402 -3.83 -20.02 -2.82
N GLU A 403 -2.81 -20.70 -2.31
CA GLU A 403 -1.41 -20.32 -2.46
C GLU A 403 -0.87 -20.50 -3.89
N SER A 404 -1.60 -21.20 -4.77
CA SER A 404 -1.18 -21.40 -6.15
C SER A 404 -1.52 -20.23 -7.07
N ARG A 405 -2.32 -19.27 -6.60
CA ARG A 405 -2.69 -18.09 -7.37
C ARG A 405 -1.45 -17.32 -7.83
N PRO A 406 -1.30 -17.03 -9.15
CA PRO A 406 -0.19 -16.22 -9.63
C PRO A 406 -0.21 -14.82 -8.99
N ARG A 407 0.95 -14.34 -8.55
CA ARG A 407 1.12 -12.96 -8.09
C ARG A 407 1.58 -12.09 -9.26
N VAL A 408 0.63 -11.47 -9.94
CA VAL A 408 0.88 -10.71 -11.17
C VAL A 408 1.05 -9.23 -10.84
N LEU A 409 2.29 -8.76 -10.88
CA LEU A 409 2.65 -7.37 -10.63
C LEU A 409 2.23 -6.48 -11.81
N LYS A 410 1.65 -5.32 -11.52
CA LYS A 410 1.23 -4.33 -12.53
C LYS A 410 0.33 -4.93 -13.62
N ASN A 411 -0.44 -5.97 -13.31
CA ASN A 411 -1.27 -6.74 -14.26
C ASN A 411 -0.49 -7.32 -15.44
N SER A 412 0.83 -7.47 -15.36
CA SER A 412 1.66 -7.86 -16.52
C SER A 412 2.72 -8.92 -16.21
N VAL A 413 3.34 -8.92 -15.03
CA VAL A 413 4.51 -9.76 -14.74
C VAL A 413 4.23 -10.70 -13.57
N ASP A 414 4.38 -12.00 -13.81
CA ASP A 414 4.30 -13.04 -12.78
C ASP A 414 5.55 -12.99 -11.88
N TYR A 415 5.37 -12.48 -10.66
CA TYR A 415 6.43 -12.34 -9.67
C TYR A 415 7.11 -13.67 -9.32
N ASP A 416 6.35 -14.73 -9.18
CA ASP A 416 6.90 -16.01 -8.74
C ASP A 416 7.77 -16.64 -9.82
N LYS A 417 7.39 -16.55 -11.09
CA LYS A 417 8.23 -16.98 -12.21
C LYS A 417 9.51 -16.16 -12.30
N LEU A 418 9.40 -14.84 -12.12
CA LEU A 418 10.55 -13.96 -12.15
C LEU A 418 11.55 -14.28 -11.03
N ARG A 419 11.05 -14.50 -9.82
CA ARG A 419 11.84 -14.91 -8.66
C ARG A 419 12.54 -16.27 -8.86
N ASP A 420 11.79 -17.24 -9.38
CA ASP A 420 12.33 -18.59 -9.58
C ASP A 420 13.42 -18.60 -10.66
N ALA A 421 13.26 -17.85 -11.74
CA ALA A 421 14.29 -17.65 -12.76
C ALA A 421 15.56 -17.03 -12.16
N ALA A 422 15.43 -15.95 -11.39
CA ALA A 422 16.57 -15.31 -10.72
C ALA A 422 17.33 -16.26 -9.79
N ARG A 423 16.62 -17.08 -9.01
CA ARG A 423 17.22 -18.08 -8.12
C ARG A 423 17.96 -19.20 -8.88
N GLN A 424 17.46 -19.57 -10.06
CA GLN A 424 18.15 -20.56 -10.92
C GLN A 424 19.46 -19.96 -11.48
N ASP A 425 19.44 -18.70 -11.92
CA ASP A 425 20.61 -18.01 -12.43
C ASP A 425 21.69 -17.84 -11.34
N GLU A 426 21.30 -17.48 -10.11
CA GLU A 426 22.22 -17.40 -8.96
C GLU A 426 22.91 -18.75 -8.67
N LYS A 427 22.14 -19.85 -8.68
CA LYS A 427 22.68 -21.20 -8.50
C LYS A 427 23.63 -21.60 -9.64
N ALA A 428 23.29 -21.29 -10.88
CA ALA A 428 24.13 -21.57 -12.05
C ALA A 428 25.45 -20.78 -12.03
N GLN A 429 25.45 -19.57 -11.46
CA GLN A 429 26.64 -18.72 -11.30
C GLN A 429 27.48 -19.06 -10.06
N GLY A 430 27.11 -20.07 -9.25
CA GLY A 430 27.82 -20.48 -8.06
C GLY A 430 27.81 -19.47 -6.91
N LYS A 431 26.91 -18.52 -6.94
CA LYS A 431 26.68 -17.59 -5.84
C LYS A 431 25.78 -18.29 -4.81
N LYS A 432 26.37 -18.60 -3.67
CA LYS A 432 25.67 -19.16 -2.50
C LYS A 432 24.99 -18.06 -1.70
#